data_723ca6050a10bb0ffcbcd5542d1b3dd3
#
_entry.id   723ca6050a10bb0ffcbcd5542d1b3dd3
#
_cell.length_a   1.000
_cell.length_b   1.000
_cell.length_c   1.000
_cell.angle_alpha   90.00
_cell.angle_beta   90.00
_cell.angle_gamma   90.00
#
_symmetry.space_group_name_H-M   'P 1'
#
loop_
_entity.id
_entity.type
_entity.pdbx_description
1 polymer ?
#
loop_
_entity_poly.entity_id
_entity_poly.type
_entity_poly.pdbx_seq_one_letter_code
_entity_poly.pdbx_strand_id
1 'polypeptide(L)'
;MPMNPKRSLSVCIITFNEEDRIEYCLQSVCGLADEIIVFDCGSSDRTVEIVQRYTDKIWVTEWPGYGIQKQRALEQASGEWVLVIDADEALDGRLQGAIKELLRREKITEVAFKLRWAVIRHGKRLRFGNSGRAPLRLLRRQGAFFTPDQVHEKLNPPPGPVGELPGYLLHYTARDYGHALEKVGKYAWLGSQKYFRQGRRNHSLAVVVLRAIWTFAHIYILRGGFLDGRIGFIVAMDYMQTNYNKHAGLWLLTREEKQCETAAPSCRRGEKG
;
A
#
# COMPACT_ATOMS: atom_id res chain seq x y z
N MET A 1 27.37 -31.96 9.63
CA MET A 1 27.30 -31.28 8.33
C MET A 1 27.57 -29.81 8.57
N PRO A 2 28.46 -29.14 7.84
CA PRO A 2 28.66 -27.71 8.01
C PRO A 2 27.33 -27.00 7.66
N MET A 3 26.85 -26.17 8.60
CA MET A 3 25.64 -25.34 8.32
C MET A 3 26.01 -24.35 7.22
N ASN A 4 25.24 -24.40 6.14
CA ASN A 4 25.39 -23.41 5.06
C ASN A 4 25.25 -21.99 5.65
N PRO A 5 26.13 -21.05 5.31
CA PRO A 5 25.99 -19.68 5.81
C PRO A 5 24.62 -19.12 5.42
N LYS A 6 23.93 -18.56 6.40
CA LYS A 6 22.65 -17.85 6.19
C LYS A 6 22.86 -16.73 5.17
N ARG A 7 22.02 -16.64 4.14
CA ARG A 7 22.02 -15.50 3.21
C ARG A 7 21.57 -14.24 3.92
N SER A 8 22.21 -13.13 3.60
CA SER A 8 21.92 -11.85 4.23
C SER A 8 20.60 -11.24 3.76
N LEU A 9 19.87 -10.64 4.71
CA LEU A 9 18.57 -10.00 4.50
C LEU A 9 18.61 -8.54 4.96
N SER A 10 18.36 -7.62 4.04
CA SER A 10 18.02 -6.23 4.34
C SER A 10 16.50 -6.08 4.42
N VAL A 11 16.00 -5.34 5.41
CA VAL A 11 14.60 -4.95 5.49
C VAL A 11 14.49 -3.46 5.21
N CYS A 12 13.74 -3.10 4.17
CA CYS A 12 13.51 -1.72 3.76
C CYS A 12 12.10 -1.27 4.15
N ILE A 13 12.01 -0.18 4.89
CA ILE A 13 10.76 0.39 5.41
C ILE A 13 10.70 1.87 5.04
N ILE A 14 9.53 2.35 4.62
CA ILE A 14 9.22 3.77 4.54
C ILE A 14 8.17 4.11 5.57
N THR A 15 8.25 5.29 6.19
CA THR A 15 7.35 5.67 7.28
C THR A 15 7.02 7.16 7.28
N PHE A 16 5.85 7.49 7.83
CA PHE A 16 5.43 8.86 8.14
C PHE A 16 4.33 8.86 9.19
N ASN A 17 4.61 9.36 10.39
CA ASN A 17 3.68 9.45 11.52
C ASN A 17 3.02 8.09 11.85
N GLU A 18 3.84 7.10 12.20
CA GLU A 18 3.43 5.71 12.47
C GLU A 18 3.80 5.24 13.89
N GLU A 19 3.89 6.16 14.88
CA GLU A 19 4.34 5.85 16.25
C GLU A 19 3.56 4.71 16.92
N ASP A 20 2.29 4.52 16.53
CA ASP A 20 1.39 3.50 17.08
C ASP A 20 1.52 2.12 16.41
N ARG A 21 2.23 2.01 15.28
CA ARG A 21 2.31 0.75 14.50
C ARG A 21 3.72 0.33 14.13
N ILE A 22 4.64 1.30 13.98
CA ILE A 22 6.01 1.03 13.52
C ILE A 22 6.75 0.03 14.44
N GLU A 23 6.46 0.02 15.74
CA GLU A 23 7.10 -0.90 16.67
C GLU A 23 6.72 -2.36 16.40
N TYR A 24 5.46 -2.66 16.07
CA TYR A 24 5.03 -4.00 15.66
C TYR A 24 5.73 -4.45 14.38
N CYS A 25 5.90 -3.54 13.41
CA CYS A 25 6.65 -3.78 12.19
C CYS A 25 8.09 -4.18 12.52
N LEU A 26 8.81 -3.35 13.27
CA LEU A 26 10.22 -3.54 13.63
C LEU A 26 10.45 -4.81 14.46
N GLN A 27 9.60 -5.07 15.46
CA GLN A 27 9.67 -6.30 16.28
C GLN A 27 9.50 -7.57 15.42
N SER A 28 8.66 -7.50 14.37
CA SER A 28 8.43 -8.65 13.50
C SER A 28 9.62 -9.02 12.62
N VAL A 29 10.60 -8.12 12.46
CA VAL A 29 11.75 -8.31 11.57
C VAL A 29 13.11 -8.26 12.26
N CYS A 30 13.23 -7.67 13.45
CA CYS A 30 14.51 -7.47 14.13
C CYS A 30 15.29 -8.77 14.41
N GLY A 31 14.63 -9.91 14.67
CA GLY A 31 15.25 -11.21 14.86
C GLY A 31 15.54 -11.97 13.55
N LEU A 32 15.23 -11.39 12.41
CA LEU A 32 15.35 -11.99 11.08
C LEU A 32 16.33 -11.24 10.19
N ALA A 33 16.27 -9.91 10.21
CA ALA A 33 17.06 -9.00 9.40
C ALA A 33 18.53 -8.97 9.86
N ASP A 34 19.45 -8.84 8.89
CA ASP A 34 20.86 -8.51 9.15
C ASP A 34 21.05 -6.99 9.19
N GLU A 35 20.14 -6.24 8.55
CA GLU A 35 20.03 -4.78 8.64
C GLU A 35 18.59 -4.33 8.42
N ILE A 36 18.20 -3.26 9.09
CA ILE A 36 16.91 -2.57 8.92
C ILE A 36 17.20 -1.15 8.44
N ILE A 37 16.61 -0.78 7.31
CA ILE A 37 16.78 0.48 6.61
C ILE A 37 15.45 1.20 6.62
N VAL A 38 15.40 2.41 7.20
CA VAL A 38 14.18 3.19 7.32
C VAL A 38 14.32 4.55 6.65
N PHE A 39 13.39 4.89 5.78
CA PHE A 39 13.24 6.23 5.24
C PHE A 39 11.98 6.87 5.82
N ASP A 40 12.19 7.85 6.67
CA ASP A 40 11.12 8.67 7.27
C ASP A 40 10.86 9.91 6.42
N CYS A 41 9.59 10.28 6.29
CA CYS A 41 9.16 11.40 5.45
C CYS A 41 8.89 12.68 6.25
N GLY A 42 9.62 12.90 7.35
CA GLY A 42 9.49 14.07 8.22
C GLY A 42 8.40 13.89 9.28
N SER A 43 8.37 12.73 9.95
CA SER A 43 7.44 12.47 11.05
C SER A 43 7.55 13.50 12.15
N SER A 44 6.40 13.95 12.67
CA SER A 44 6.28 14.90 13.78
C SER A 44 5.90 14.23 15.11
N ASP A 45 5.61 12.94 15.09
CA ASP A 45 5.33 12.10 16.25
C ASP A 45 6.60 11.34 16.70
N ARG A 46 6.47 10.36 17.59
CA ARG A 46 7.61 9.58 18.10
C ARG A 46 8.11 8.48 17.15
N THR A 47 7.69 8.47 15.89
CA THR A 47 8.11 7.43 14.93
C THR A 47 9.61 7.29 14.84
N VAL A 48 10.33 8.41 14.66
CA VAL A 48 11.81 8.41 14.53
C VAL A 48 12.47 7.90 15.81
N GLU A 49 12.03 8.36 16.99
CA GLU A 49 12.52 7.90 18.29
C GLU A 49 12.37 6.38 18.46
N ILE A 50 11.21 5.83 18.05
CA ILE A 50 10.96 4.39 18.14
C ILE A 50 11.90 3.62 17.19
N VAL A 51 12.06 4.08 15.94
CA VAL A 51 12.94 3.43 14.95
C VAL A 51 14.38 3.38 15.45
N GLN A 52 14.89 4.43 16.06
CA GLN A 52 16.27 4.52 16.57
C GLN A 52 16.60 3.50 17.67
N ARG A 53 15.60 2.86 18.28
CA ARG A 53 15.80 1.73 19.23
C ARG A 53 16.16 0.43 18.52
N TYR A 54 15.91 0.33 17.19
CA TYR A 54 16.09 -0.88 16.40
C TYR A 54 17.19 -0.79 15.35
N THR A 55 17.48 0.43 14.86
CA THR A 55 18.50 0.68 13.85
C THR A 55 18.99 2.12 13.88
N ASP A 56 20.27 2.30 13.53
CA ASP A 56 20.87 3.60 13.24
C ASP A 56 20.76 3.99 11.75
N LYS A 57 20.31 3.07 10.89
CA LYS A 57 20.10 3.27 9.45
C LYS A 57 18.73 3.90 9.18
N ILE A 58 18.54 5.11 9.67
CA ILE A 58 17.34 5.92 9.46
C ILE A 58 17.70 7.24 8.77
N TRP A 59 16.97 7.58 7.71
CA TRP A 59 17.10 8.85 6.98
C TRP A 59 15.78 9.58 7.02
N VAL A 60 15.80 10.83 7.49
CA VAL A 60 14.65 11.75 7.43
C VAL A 60 14.79 12.58 6.17
N THR A 61 13.82 12.50 5.27
CA THR A 61 13.85 13.10 3.93
C THR A 61 12.51 13.71 3.58
N GLU A 62 12.49 14.63 2.60
CA GLU A 62 11.24 15.09 2.01
C GLU A 62 10.52 13.95 1.26
N TRP A 63 9.20 14.11 1.11
CA TRP A 63 8.35 13.15 0.41
C TRP A 63 8.39 13.31 -1.12
N PRO A 64 9.09 12.45 -1.88
CA PRO A 64 9.15 12.53 -3.33
C PRO A 64 8.09 11.67 -4.04
N GLY A 65 7.30 10.90 -3.30
CA GLY A 65 6.39 9.87 -3.78
C GLY A 65 6.83 8.45 -3.39
N TYR A 66 5.89 7.51 -3.41
CA TYR A 66 6.10 6.14 -2.92
C TYR A 66 7.24 5.41 -3.65
N GLY A 67 7.26 5.46 -4.98
CA GLY A 67 8.26 4.73 -5.78
C GLY A 67 9.68 5.22 -5.51
N ILE A 68 9.91 6.53 -5.51
CA ILE A 68 11.22 7.12 -5.27
C ILE A 68 11.69 6.84 -3.84
N GLN A 69 10.80 6.96 -2.84
CA GLN A 69 11.18 6.72 -1.45
C GLN A 69 11.55 5.25 -1.19
N LYS A 70 10.78 4.32 -1.74
CA LYS A 70 11.11 2.88 -1.66
C LYS A 70 12.37 2.53 -2.44
N GLN A 71 12.62 3.20 -3.57
CA GLN A 71 13.85 3.03 -4.33
C GLN A 71 15.07 3.49 -3.53
N ARG A 72 15.00 4.64 -2.86
CA ARG A 72 16.07 5.12 -1.97
C ARG A 72 16.40 4.10 -0.87
N ALA A 73 15.37 3.51 -0.25
CA ALA A 73 15.58 2.47 0.76
C ALA A 73 16.23 1.21 0.17
N LEU A 74 15.83 0.79 -1.02
CA LEU A 74 16.41 -0.35 -1.73
C LEU A 74 17.90 -0.11 -2.09
N GLU A 75 18.27 1.10 -2.46
CA GLU A 75 19.66 1.47 -2.83
C GLU A 75 20.61 1.43 -1.63
N GLN A 76 20.11 1.67 -0.41
CA GLN A 76 20.91 1.55 0.81
C GLN A 76 21.08 0.09 1.28
N ALA A 77 20.33 -0.85 0.71
CA ALA A 77 20.40 -2.25 1.11
C ALA A 77 21.72 -2.89 0.65
N SER A 78 22.35 -3.68 1.55
CA SER A 78 23.59 -4.42 1.26
C SER A 78 23.38 -5.94 1.17
N GLY A 79 22.27 -6.45 1.72
CA GLY A 79 21.96 -7.87 1.75
C GLY A 79 21.76 -8.51 0.38
N GLU A 80 21.95 -9.82 0.30
CA GLU A 80 21.64 -10.61 -0.91
C GLU A 80 20.13 -10.56 -1.22
N TRP A 81 19.32 -10.60 -0.17
CA TRP A 81 17.86 -10.51 -0.23
C TRP A 81 17.35 -9.22 0.39
N VAL A 82 16.26 -8.70 -0.16
CA VAL A 82 15.58 -7.53 0.39
C VAL A 82 14.13 -7.86 0.65
N LEU A 83 13.66 -7.55 1.85
CA LEU A 83 12.27 -7.55 2.24
C LEU A 83 11.79 -6.09 2.29
N VAL A 84 10.80 -5.75 1.48
CA VAL A 84 10.19 -4.41 1.48
C VAL A 84 8.83 -4.49 2.14
N ILE A 85 8.64 -3.77 3.25
CA ILE A 85 7.38 -3.69 3.97
C ILE A 85 7.05 -2.23 4.30
N ASP A 86 5.76 -1.97 4.49
CA ASP A 86 5.29 -0.66 4.92
C ASP A 86 5.24 -0.61 6.47
N ALA A 87 5.33 0.58 7.07
CA ALA A 87 5.38 0.74 8.53
C ALA A 87 4.14 0.22 9.28
N ASP A 88 3.01 0.05 8.56
CA ASP A 88 1.77 -0.53 9.07
C ASP A 88 1.63 -2.03 8.74
N GLU A 89 2.74 -2.70 8.37
CA GLU A 89 2.79 -4.14 8.09
C GLU A 89 3.71 -4.86 9.09
N ALA A 90 3.34 -6.09 9.47
CA ALA A 90 4.16 -6.95 10.35
C ALA A 90 4.08 -8.41 9.90
N LEU A 91 5.17 -9.16 10.04
CA LEU A 91 5.21 -10.58 9.72
C LEU A 91 4.56 -11.40 10.84
N ASP A 92 3.68 -12.35 10.51
CA ASP A 92 3.27 -13.36 11.49
C ASP A 92 4.41 -14.39 11.74
N GLY A 93 4.32 -15.12 12.85
CA GLY A 93 5.38 -16.08 13.24
C GLY A 93 5.62 -17.19 12.20
N ARG A 94 4.59 -17.56 11.42
CA ARG A 94 4.74 -18.56 10.35
C ARG A 94 5.52 -18.02 9.17
N LEU A 95 5.28 -16.76 8.78
CA LEU A 95 6.03 -16.10 7.72
C LEU A 95 7.48 -15.82 8.13
N GLN A 96 7.71 -15.40 9.38
CA GLN A 96 9.07 -15.27 9.93
C GLN A 96 9.84 -16.57 9.84
N GLY A 97 9.23 -17.68 10.28
CA GLY A 97 9.81 -19.02 10.18
C GLY A 97 10.13 -19.44 8.75
N ALA A 98 9.19 -19.19 7.83
CA ALA A 98 9.35 -19.51 6.41
C ALA A 98 10.49 -18.72 5.74
N ILE A 99 10.63 -17.43 6.05
CA ILE A 99 11.76 -16.62 5.54
C ILE A 99 13.08 -17.11 6.13
N LYS A 100 13.12 -17.39 7.45
CA LYS A 100 14.32 -17.90 8.12
C LYS A 100 14.79 -19.24 7.53
N GLU A 101 13.85 -20.13 7.22
CA GLU A 101 14.13 -21.40 6.57
C GLU A 101 14.60 -21.19 5.12
N LEU A 102 13.93 -20.33 4.34
CA LEU A 102 14.31 -20.00 2.99
C LEU A 102 15.77 -19.53 2.89
N LEU A 103 16.16 -18.58 3.76
CA LEU A 103 17.51 -17.99 3.74
C LEU A 103 18.62 -19.00 4.11
N ARG A 104 18.26 -20.17 4.68
CA ARG A 104 19.18 -21.27 5.01
C ARG A 104 19.24 -22.37 3.94
N ARG A 105 18.33 -22.35 2.94
CA ARG A 105 18.32 -23.36 1.87
C ARG A 105 19.62 -23.33 1.09
N GLU A 106 20.13 -24.49 0.76
CA GLU A 106 21.33 -24.65 -0.06
C GLU A 106 21.15 -23.99 -1.44
N LYS A 107 19.99 -24.20 -2.07
CA LYS A 107 19.65 -23.64 -3.37
C LYS A 107 18.29 -22.96 -3.31
N ILE A 108 18.21 -21.76 -3.85
CA ILE A 108 16.98 -21.00 -4.09
C ILE A 108 16.94 -20.68 -5.56
N THR A 109 15.97 -21.23 -6.28
CA THR A 109 15.78 -21.04 -7.73
C THR A 109 15.00 -19.77 -8.03
N GLU A 110 14.11 -19.40 -7.09
CA GLU A 110 13.28 -18.21 -7.19
C GLU A 110 14.12 -16.95 -6.99
N VAL A 111 13.71 -15.90 -7.68
CA VAL A 111 14.30 -14.56 -7.55
C VAL A 111 13.49 -13.65 -6.66
N ALA A 112 12.24 -14.00 -6.40
CA ALA A 112 11.33 -13.21 -5.58
C ALA A 112 10.19 -14.07 -5.01
N PHE A 113 9.54 -13.54 -3.97
CA PHE A 113 8.41 -14.19 -3.30
C PHE A 113 7.28 -13.20 -3.05
N LYS A 114 6.05 -13.65 -3.33
CA LYS A 114 4.82 -12.98 -2.91
C LYS A 114 4.50 -13.36 -1.48
N LEU A 115 4.04 -12.39 -0.70
CA LEU A 115 3.62 -12.57 0.68
C LEU A 115 2.14 -12.25 0.81
N ARG A 116 1.35 -13.16 1.38
CA ARG A 116 -0.11 -12.97 1.51
C ARG A 116 -0.43 -11.92 2.57
N TRP A 117 -1.23 -10.93 2.23
CA TRP A 117 -1.79 -10.02 3.22
C TRP A 117 -2.88 -10.66 4.07
N ALA A 118 -2.80 -10.38 5.36
CA ALA A 118 -3.91 -10.51 6.29
C ALA A 118 -4.31 -9.11 6.75
N VAL A 119 -5.38 -8.58 6.18
CA VAL A 119 -5.87 -7.24 6.53
C VAL A 119 -6.46 -7.25 7.94
N ILE A 120 -5.95 -6.38 8.80
CA ILE A 120 -6.45 -6.17 10.16
C ILE A 120 -7.25 -4.85 10.18
N ARG A 121 -8.51 -4.92 10.57
CA ARG A 121 -9.41 -3.76 10.69
C ARG A 121 -10.16 -3.84 12.00
N HIS A 122 -10.12 -2.78 12.80
CA HIS A 122 -10.80 -2.70 14.11
C HIS A 122 -10.54 -3.95 14.97
N GLY A 123 -9.26 -4.35 15.08
CA GLY A 123 -8.83 -5.51 15.87
C GLY A 123 -9.18 -6.88 15.27
N LYS A 124 -9.86 -6.93 14.12
CA LYS A 124 -10.25 -8.18 13.46
C LYS A 124 -9.44 -8.44 12.19
N ARG A 125 -8.92 -9.66 12.08
CA ARG A 125 -8.38 -10.17 10.82
C ARG A 125 -9.52 -10.47 9.85
N LEU A 126 -9.49 -9.82 8.70
CA LEU A 126 -10.41 -10.10 7.60
C LEU A 126 -9.91 -11.27 6.76
N ARG A 127 -10.81 -12.17 6.37
CA ARG A 127 -10.50 -13.34 5.54
C ARG A 127 -11.11 -13.24 4.15
N PHE A 128 -12.11 -12.39 3.98
CA PHE A 128 -12.94 -12.26 2.79
C PHE A 128 -12.89 -10.84 2.21
N GLY A 129 -13.76 -10.53 1.29
CA GLY A 129 -13.82 -9.21 0.67
C GLY A 129 -12.56 -8.91 -0.17
N ASN A 130 -11.82 -7.88 0.19
CA ASN A 130 -10.58 -7.48 -0.46
C ASN A 130 -9.30 -8.00 0.23
N SER A 131 -9.44 -8.91 1.22
CA SER A 131 -8.30 -9.63 1.82
C SER A 131 -7.71 -10.65 0.86
N GLY A 132 -6.49 -11.12 1.15
CA GLY A 132 -5.88 -12.24 0.43
C GLY A 132 -5.10 -11.87 -0.82
N ARG A 133 -4.83 -10.58 -1.08
CA ARG A 133 -3.81 -10.21 -2.07
C ARG A 133 -2.44 -10.66 -1.59
N ALA A 134 -1.59 -11.05 -2.53
CA ALA A 134 -0.21 -11.44 -2.26
C ALA A 134 0.75 -10.53 -3.07
N PRO A 135 1.13 -9.35 -2.54
CA PRO A 135 2.10 -8.51 -3.18
C PRO A 135 3.49 -9.14 -3.17
N LEU A 136 4.32 -8.75 -4.16
CA LEU A 136 5.73 -9.05 -4.18
C LEU A 136 6.43 -8.23 -3.09
N ARG A 137 7.14 -8.88 -2.15
CA ARG A 137 7.74 -8.19 -1.01
C ARG A 137 9.16 -8.65 -0.69
N LEU A 138 9.51 -9.91 -0.94
CA LEU A 138 10.85 -10.47 -0.70
C LEU A 138 11.48 -10.82 -2.04
N LEU A 139 12.71 -10.33 -2.31
CA LEU A 139 13.36 -10.51 -3.60
C LEU A 139 14.89 -10.43 -3.49
N ARG A 140 15.58 -10.98 -4.51
CA ARG A 140 17.01 -10.74 -4.67
C ARG A 140 17.25 -9.26 -4.95
N ARG A 141 18.23 -8.67 -4.25
CA ARG A 141 18.55 -7.24 -4.36
C ARG A 141 19.07 -6.87 -5.75
N GLN A 142 19.99 -7.69 -6.27
CA GLN A 142 20.65 -7.39 -7.54
C GLN A 142 19.65 -7.41 -8.72
N GLY A 143 19.53 -6.29 -9.42
CA GLY A 143 18.59 -6.11 -10.53
C GLY A 143 17.15 -5.78 -10.12
N ALA A 144 16.88 -5.58 -8.82
CA ALA A 144 15.60 -5.11 -8.31
C ALA A 144 15.49 -3.58 -8.43
N PHE A 145 14.29 -3.09 -8.75
CA PHE A 145 14.03 -1.65 -8.78
C PHE A 145 12.54 -1.33 -8.62
N PHE A 146 12.26 -0.13 -8.13
CA PHE A 146 10.89 0.44 -8.11
C PHE A 146 10.68 1.36 -9.30
N THR A 147 9.46 1.35 -9.87
CA THR A 147 9.04 2.40 -10.80
C THR A 147 8.92 3.75 -10.07
N PRO A 148 9.28 4.89 -10.72
CA PRO A 148 9.29 6.21 -10.07
C PRO A 148 7.90 6.82 -9.89
N ASP A 149 6.83 6.00 -9.94
CA ASP A 149 5.46 6.47 -9.82
C ASP A 149 5.18 7.06 -8.44
N GLN A 150 4.47 8.18 -8.40
CA GLN A 150 4.05 8.81 -7.15
C GLN A 150 3.04 7.97 -6.37
N VAL A 151 2.18 7.23 -7.08
CA VAL A 151 1.16 6.33 -6.52
C VAL A 151 1.03 5.12 -7.44
N HIS A 152 0.92 3.92 -6.86
CA HIS A 152 0.90 2.64 -7.57
C HIS A 152 2.25 2.26 -8.20
N GLU A 153 3.31 2.55 -7.47
CA GLU A 153 4.66 2.06 -7.77
C GLU A 153 4.67 0.53 -7.91
N LYS A 154 5.54 0.03 -8.78
CA LYS A 154 5.73 -1.40 -8.96
C LYS A 154 7.13 -1.77 -8.52
N LEU A 155 7.24 -2.78 -7.68
CA LEU A 155 8.48 -3.45 -7.37
C LEU A 155 8.75 -4.48 -8.47
N ASN A 156 9.83 -4.30 -9.20
CA ASN A 156 10.26 -5.19 -10.28
C ASN A 156 11.43 -6.05 -9.76
N PRO A 157 11.27 -7.37 -9.70
CA PRO A 157 12.36 -8.28 -9.38
C PRO A 157 13.29 -8.46 -10.59
N PRO A 158 14.50 -9.01 -10.41
CA PRO A 158 15.28 -9.50 -11.53
C PRO A 158 14.50 -10.60 -12.30
N PRO A 159 14.89 -10.88 -13.57
CA PRO A 159 14.26 -11.95 -14.34
C PRO A 159 14.41 -13.32 -13.66
N GLY A 160 13.32 -14.08 -13.54
CA GLY A 160 13.34 -15.42 -12.96
C GLY A 160 12.01 -15.83 -12.33
N PRO A 161 11.96 -17.04 -11.75
CA PRO A 161 10.75 -17.57 -11.11
C PRO A 161 10.38 -16.77 -9.86
N VAL A 162 9.06 -16.62 -9.64
CA VAL A 162 8.48 -15.99 -8.46
C VAL A 162 7.71 -17.02 -7.67
N GLY A 163 8.09 -17.20 -6.40
CA GLY A 163 7.43 -18.10 -5.46
C GLY A 163 6.40 -17.40 -4.57
N GLU A 164 5.86 -18.17 -3.62
CA GLU A 164 5.00 -17.69 -2.54
C GLU A 164 5.41 -18.36 -1.24
N LEU A 165 5.46 -17.61 -0.13
CA LEU A 165 5.81 -18.15 1.17
C LEU A 165 4.56 -18.39 2.02
N PRO A 166 4.58 -19.43 2.89
CA PRO A 166 3.49 -19.66 3.83
C PRO A 166 3.55 -18.65 4.97
N GLY A 167 2.37 -18.31 5.51
CA GLY A 167 2.18 -17.30 6.54
C GLY A 167 1.57 -16.02 5.98
N TYR A 168 1.58 -14.97 6.79
CA TYR A 168 0.87 -13.73 6.44
C TYR A 168 1.67 -12.49 6.82
N LEU A 169 1.62 -11.52 5.93
CA LEU A 169 1.97 -10.14 6.21
C LEU A 169 0.72 -9.46 6.78
N LEU A 170 0.72 -9.19 8.08
CA LEU A 170 -0.37 -8.52 8.78
C LEU A 170 -0.37 -7.04 8.40
N HIS A 171 -1.45 -6.55 7.83
CA HIS A 171 -1.56 -5.17 7.36
C HIS A 171 -2.63 -4.42 8.17
N TYR A 172 -2.20 -3.54 9.04
CA TYR A 172 -3.01 -2.72 9.94
C TYR A 172 -3.51 -1.46 9.22
N THR A 173 -4.51 -1.60 8.35
CA THR A 173 -4.90 -0.59 7.36
C THR A 173 -5.50 0.70 7.93
N ALA A 174 -5.97 0.71 9.16
CA ALA A 174 -6.46 1.91 9.84
C ALA A 174 -6.23 1.80 11.35
N ARG A 175 -5.90 2.93 11.99
CA ARG A 175 -5.72 3.07 13.44
C ARG A 175 -7.05 2.89 14.17
N ASP A 176 -7.99 3.72 13.77
CA ASP A 176 -9.37 3.77 14.27
C ASP A 176 -10.33 4.06 13.12
N TYR A 177 -11.59 4.28 13.46
CA TYR A 177 -12.62 4.57 12.45
C TYR A 177 -12.49 5.98 11.86
N GLY A 178 -12.04 6.98 12.63
CA GLY A 178 -11.76 8.34 12.15
C GLY A 178 -10.71 8.33 11.06
N HIS A 179 -9.56 7.69 11.31
CA HIS A 179 -8.50 7.52 10.31
C HIS A 179 -8.98 6.73 9.07
N ALA A 180 -9.90 5.76 9.24
CA ALA A 180 -10.50 5.07 8.09
C ALA A 180 -11.32 6.03 7.23
N LEU A 181 -12.13 6.92 7.82
CA LEU A 181 -12.93 7.93 7.12
C LEU A 181 -12.06 8.97 6.40
N GLU A 182 -10.97 9.43 7.03
CA GLU A 182 -10.00 10.32 6.38
C GLU A 182 -9.41 9.68 5.11
N LYS A 183 -9.01 8.41 5.20
CA LYS A 183 -8.54 7.63 4.04
C LYS A 183 -9.61 7.52 2.95
N VAL A 184 -10.86 7.25 3.33
CA VAL A 184 -11.99 7.20 2.38
C VAL A 184 -12.11 8.52 1.61
N GLY A 185 -12.10 9.65 2.29
CA GLY A 185 -12.17 10.98 1.65
C GLY A 185 -10.98 11.27 0.75
N LYS A 186 -9.76 11.12 1.29
CA LYS A 186 -8.51 11.39 0.58
C LYS A 186 -8.35 10.54 -0.70
N TYR A 187 -8.52 9.22 -0.59
CA TYR A 187 -8.35 8.33 -1.74
C TYR A 187 -9.48 8.47 -2.77
N ALA A 188 -10.69 8.78 -2.33
CA ALA A 188 -11.78 9.07 -3.25
C ALA A 188 -11.48 10.31 -4.10
N TRP A 189 -11.03 11.40 -3.47
CA TRP A 189 -10.71 12.63 -4.18
C TRP A 189 -9.53 12.47 -5.14
N LEU A 190 -8.43 11.86 -4.69
CA LEU A 190 -7.29 11.54 -5.56
C LEU A 190 -7.70 10.65 -6.73
N GLY A 191 -8.61 9.70 -6.50
CA GLY A 191 -9.17 8.84 -7.54
C GLY A 191 -10.02 9.61 -8.56
N SER A 192 -10.81 10.59 -8.11
CA SER A 192 -11.59 11.49 -8.98
C SER A 192 -10.68 12.29 -9.91
N GLN A 193 -9.67 12.95 -9.35
CA GLN A 193 -8.69 13.73 -10.09
C GLN A 193 -7.92 12.88 -11.11
N LYS A 194 -7.47 11.68 -10.69
CA LYS A 194 -6.79 10.74 -11.58
C LYS A 194 -7.67 10.38 -12.79
N TYR A 195 -8.94 10.04 -12.57
CA TYR A 195 -9.87 9.70 -13.66
C TYR A 195 -10.11 10.88 -14.56
N PHE A 196 -10.29 12.08 -13.99
CA PHE A 196 -10.48 13.31 -14.75
C PHE A 196 -9.26 13.63 -15.65
N ARG A 197 -8.03 13.53 -15.11
CA ARG A 197 -6.77 13.72 -15.89
C ARG A 197 -6.61 12.67 -17.00
N GLN A 198 -7.14 11.46 -16.80
CA GLN A 198 -7.17 10.40 -17.83
C GLN A 198 -8.25 10.61 -18.90
N GLY A 199 -8.92 11.77 -18.94
CA GLY A 199 -9.98 12.05 -19.89
C GLY A 199 -11.32 11.38 -19.58
N ARG A 200 -11.45 10.68 -18.45
CA ARG A 200 -12.74 10.08 -18.07
C ARG A 200 -13.71 11.16 -17.60
N ARG A 201 -14.96 11.02 -18.02
CA ARG A 201 -16.05 11.93 -17.64
C ARG A 201 -17.23 11.12 -17.12
N ASN A 202 -18.00 11.72 -16.23
CA ASN A 202 -19.25 11.14 -15.73
C ASN A 202 -20.36 12.20 -15.76
N HIS A 203 -21.44 11.89 -16.46
CA HIS A 203 -22.55 12.83 -16.69
C HIS A 203 -23.84 12.42 -15.93
N SER A 204 -23.83 11.29 -15.20
CA SER A 204 -25.02 10.74 -14.55
C SER A 204 -24.81 10.41 -13.10
N LEU A 205 -25.56 11.05 -12.19
CA LEU A 205 -25.59 10.70 -10.76
C LEU A 205 -26.18 9.30 -10.52
N ALA A 206 -27.10 8.85 -11.35
CA ALA A 206 -27.64 7.49 -11.24
C ALA A 206 -26.53 6.44 -11.41
N VAL A 207 -25.61 6.66 -12.35
CA VAL A 207 -24.44 5.78 -12.54
C VAL A 207 -23.52 5.81 -11.31
N VAL A 208 -23.36 6.96 -10.65
CA VAL A 208 -22.59 7.07 -9.39
C VAL A 208 -23.17 6.16 -8.30
N VAL A 209 -24.49 6.27 -8.09
CA VAL A 209 -25.21 5.47 -7.07
C VAL A 209 -25.16 3.98 -7.40
N LEU A 210 -25.47 3.60 -8.65
CA LEU A 210 -25.44 2.20 -9.06
C LEU A 210 -24.05 1.56 -8.90
N ARG A 211 -22.99 2.30 -9.21
CA ARG A 211 -21.60 1.84 -8.99
C ARG A 211 -21.28 1.64 -7.51
N ALA A 212 -21.77 2.53 -6.65
CA ALA A 212 -21.57 2.41 -5.20
C ALA A 212 -22.30 1.17 -4.66
N ILE A 213 -23.58 0.99 -5.01
CA ILE A 213 -24.38 -0.20 -4.62
C ILE A 213 -23.71 -1.47 -5.14
N TRP A 214 -23.27 -1.48 -6.40
CA TRP A 214 -22.55 -2.62 -6.96
C TRP A 214 -21.26 -2.93 -6.20
N THR A 215 -20.51 -1.90 -5.79
CA THR A 215 -19.29 -2.10 -4.99
C THR A 215 -19.59 -2.77 -3.66
N PHE A 216 -20.66 -2.34 -2.97
CA PHE A 216 -21.12 -2.99 -1.75
C PHE A 216 -21.49 -4.45 -2.01
N ALA A 217 -22.38 -4.71 -2.96
CA ALA A 217 -22.86 -6.05 -3.29
C ALA A 217 -21.68 -6.97 -3.68
N HIS A 218 -20.75 -6.46 -4.49
CA HIS A 218 -19.57 -7.19 -4.90
C HIS A 218 -18.68 -7.60 -3.71
N ILE A 219 -18.38 -6.68 -2.79
CA ILE A 219 -17.48 -6.94 -1.66
C ILE A 219 -18.20 -7.75 -0.58
N TYR A 220 -19.40 -7.35 -0.21
CA TYR A 220 -20.12 -7.95 0.92
C TYR A 220 -20.72 -9.32 0.57
N ILE A 221 -21.36 -9.43 -0.61
CA ILE A 221 -22.04 -10.66 -1.04
C ILE A 221 -21.11 -11.53 -1.88
N LEU A 222 -20.69 -11.05 -3.06
CA LEU A 222 -19.98 -11.90 -4.04
C LEU A 222 -18.58 -12.33 -3.57
N ARG A 223 -17.90 -11.50 -2.77
CA ARG A 223 -16.58 -11.82 -2.19
C ARG A 223 -16.67 -12.33 -0.76
N GLY A 224 -17.87 -12.64 -0.26
CA GLY A 224 -18.08 -13.26 1.03
C GLY A 224 -17.80 -12.35 2.24
N GLY A 225 -17.77 -11.02 2.07
CA GLY A 225 -17.49 -10.08 3.16
C GLY A 225 -18.42 -10.24 4.37
N PHE A 226 -19.63 -10.76 4.16
CA PHE A 226 -20.59 -11.08 5.24
C PHE A 226 -20.06 -12.16 6.21
N LEU A 227 -19.17 -13.04 5.74
CA LEU A 227 -18.52 -14.06 6.59
C LEU A 227 -17.53 -13.45 7.58
N ASP A 228 -17.07 -12.23 7.35
CA ASP A 228 -16.31 -11.44 8.32
C ASP A 228 -17.22 -10.73 9.35
N GLY A 229 -18.54 -11.00 9.35
CA GLY A 229 -19.53 -10.50 10.30
C GLY A 229 -19.68 -8.98 10.26
N ARG A 230 -19.92 -8.34 11.41
CA ARG A 230 -20.19 -6.90 11.52
C ARG A 230 -19.05 -6.04 10.96
N ILE A 231 -17.79 -6.43 11.17
CA ILE A 231 -16.64 -5.69 10.64
C ILE A 231 -16.58 -5.81 9.12
N GLY A 232 -16.90 -6.99 8.54
CA GLY A 232 -17.01 -7.14 7.09
C GLY A 232 -18.06 -6.23 6.47
N PHE A 233 -19.19 -6.00 7.17
CA PHE A 233 -20.21 -5.03 6.75
C PHE A 233 -19.66 -3.59 6.73
N ILE A 234 -19.04 -3.14 7.85
CA ILE A 234 -18.45 -1.80 7.95
C ILE A 234 -17.43 -1.58 6.83
N VAL A 235 -16.55 -2.55 6.60
CA VAL A 235 -15.54 -2.47 5.54
C VAL A 235 -16.18 -2.40 4.15
N ALA A 236 -17.24 -3.16 3.89
CA ALA A 236 -17.95 -3.08 2.61
C ALA A 236 -18.60 -1.70 2.39
N MET A 237 -19.13 -1.08 3.47
CA MET A 237 -19.65 0.29 3.46
C MET A 237 -18.54 1.31 3.17
N ASP A 238 -17.34 1.20 3.77
CA ASP A 238 -16.20 2.07 3.50
C ASP A 238 -15.80 2.03 2.01
N TYR A 239 -15.78 0.83 1.41
CA TYR A 239 -15.50 0.68 -0.02
C TYR A 239 -16.61 1.27 -0.91
N MET A 240 -17.87 1.07 -0.53
CA MET A 240 -19.02 1.69 -1.20
C MET A 240 -18.90 3.21 -1.15
N GLN A 241 -18.64 3.77 0.02
CA GLN A 241 -18.50 5.22 0.22
C GLN A 241 -17.31 5.78 -0.56
N THR A 242 -16.15 5.09 -0.55
CA THR A 242 -14.99 5.48 -1.35
C THR A 242 -15.34 5.52 -2.84
N ASN A 243 -16.06 4.52 -3.34
CA ASN A 243 -16.46 4.44 -4.74
C ASN A 243 -17.47 5.53 -5.09
N TYR A 244 -18.48 5.74 -4.22
CA TYR A 244 -19.45 6.82 -4.36
C TYR A 244 -18.76 8.19 -4.46
N ASN A 245 -17.96 8.55 -3.44
CA ASN A 245 -17.27 9.84 -3.36
C ASN A 245 -16.34 10.07 -4.57
N LYS A 246 -15.62 9.01 -5.02
CA LYS A 246 -14.77 9.09 -6.20
C LYS A 246 -15.55 9.42 -7.47
N HIS A 247 -16.68 8.77 -7.69
CA HIS A 247 -17.47 9.01 -8.89
C HIS A 247 -18.33 10.27 -8.80
N ALA A 248 -18.75 10.68 -7.61
CA ALA A 248 -19.40 11.96 -7.36
C ALA A 248 -18.43 13.13 -7.61
N GLY A 249 -17.20 13.03 -7.10
CA GLY A 249 -16.13 14.00 -7.39
C GLY A 249 -15.82 14.10 -8.88
N LEU A 250 -15.75 12.97 -9.59
CA LEU A 250 -15.58 12.97 -11.05
C LEU A 250 -16.76 13.65 -11.78
N TRP A 251 -17.99 13.44 -11.31
CA TRP A 251 -19.17 14.09 -11.86
C TRP A 251 -19.13 15.61 -11.67
N LEU A 252 -18.73 16.08 -10.48
CA LEU A 252 -18.55 17.52 -10.20
C LEU A 252 -17.50 18.15 -11.11
N LEU A 253 -16.28 17.54 -11.19
CA LEU A 253 -15.23 18.02 -12.08
C LEU A 253 -15.67 18.07 -13.55
N THR A 254 -16.43 17.07 -14.01
CA THR A 254 -16.99 17.06 -15.37
C THR A 254 -18.00 18.18 -15.61
N ARG A 255 -18.80 18.52 -14.59
CA ARG A 255 -19.79 19.59 -14.65
C ARG A 255 -19.14 20.97 -14.66
N GLU A 256 -18.13 21.18 -13.82
CA GLU A 256 -17.34 22.42 -13.76
C GLU A 256 -16.66 22.71 -15.10
N GLU A 257 -16.05 21.71 -15.73
CA GLU A 257 -15.43 21.84 -17.05
C GLU A 257 -16.44 22.32 -18.10
N LYS A 258 -17.64 21.71 -18.15
CA LYS A 258 -18.71 22.15 -19.07
C LYS A 258 -19.19 23.57 -18.81
N GLN A 259 -19.29 23.99 -17.56
CA GLN A 259 -19.69 25.36 -17.22
C GLN A 259 -18.64 26.37 -17.68
N CYS A 260 -17.36 26.08 -17.54
CA CYS A 260 -16.27 26.91 -18.03
C CYS A 260 -16.29 27.00 -19.57
N GLU A 261 -16.54 25.89 -20.28
CA GLU A 261 -16.64 25.86 -21.74
C GLU A 261 -17.83 26.70 -22.24
N THR A 262 -18.97 26.68 -21.54
CA THR A 262 -20.17 27.47 -21.92
C THR A 262 -20.03 28.94 -21.56
N ALA A 263 -19.25 29.30 -20.54
CA ALA A 263 -18.99 30.70 -20.16
C ALA A 263 -17.97 31.42 -21.07
N ALA A 264 -17.06 30.68 -21.71
CA ALA A 264 -16.00 31.20 -22.57
C ALA A 264 -16.48 31.81 -23.92
N PRO A 265 -17.68 31.51 -24.51
CA PRO A 265 -18.12 32.11 -25.75
C PRO A 265 -18.48 33.61 -25.67
N SER A 266 -18.72 34.16 -24.50
CA SER A 266 -19.07 35.55 -24.31
C SER A 266 -17.91 36.54 -24.45
N CYS A 267 -16.68 36.08 -24.29
CA CYS A 267 -15.49 36.94 -24.37
C CYS A 267 -14.92 37.11 -25.79
N ARG A 268 -15.33 36.26 -26.77
CA ARG A 268 -14.86 36.35 -28.16
C ARG A 268 -15.78 37.21 -29.10
N ARG A 269 -16.86 37.79 -28.61
CA ARG A 269 -17.74 38.66 -29.42
C ARG A 269 -17.50 40.15 -29.22
N GLY A 270 -16.51 40.55 -28.42
CA GLY A 270 -16.22 41.98 -28.13
C GLY A 270 -15.10 42.60 -28.96
N GLU A 271 -14.44 41.86 -29.88
CA GLU A 271 -13.37 42.42 -30.73
C GLU A 271 -13.68 42.28 -32.22
N LYS A 272 -14.82 42.76 -32.64
CA LYS A 272 -15.07 43.15 -34.03
C LYS A 272 -16.09 44.29 -34.00
N GLY A 273 -15.61 45.49 -33.85
CA GLY A 273 -16.29 46.73 -34.01
C GLY A 273 -15.29 47.85 -34.29
#